data_e8d0ed19e34f8ed6093d2a26aeba574b
#
_entry.id   e8d0ed19e34f8ed6093d2a26aeba574b
#
_cell.length_a   1.000
_cell.length_b   1.000
_cell.length_c   1.000
_cell.angle_alpha   90.00
_cell.angle_beta   90.00
_cell.angle_gamma   90.00
#
_symmetry.space_group_name_H-M   'P 1'
#
loop_
_entity.id
_entity.type
_entity.pdbx_description
1 polymer ?
#
loop_
_entity_poly.entity_id
_entity_poly.type
_entity_poly.pdbx_seq_one_letter_code
_entity_poly.pdbx_strand_id
1 'polypeptide(L)'
;YFLLALVCLGLQSCLFQEEDYFDDSSANRATADVKRCSELLEAAPNGWVMEYYVGKDYSLGGITLLCKFDDQRVTMASQIAGADETVSSLYSVKSEQATMLSFDTYNYLVHYFGQPQGSMADDPNGTLGGDYEFVISDATADRIELKGKKYGNRIVMKAFSADQTWKQYLTRIKKVEDDAFFYEYDLRMDGLYTGQMLRSNYTFIVTYYDEVGKVHQKTVPFMFTT
;
A
#
# COMPACT_ATOMS: atom_id res chain seq x y z
N TYR A 1 35.83 57.93 -15.09
CA TYR A 1 34.35 57.97 -15.07
C TYR A 1 33.74 56.96 -16.00
N PHE A 2 34.38 56.52 -17.11
CA PHE A 2 33.85 55.52 -18.04
C PHE A 2 33.86 54.12 -17.46
N LEU A 3 34.84 53.78 -16.62
CA LEU A 3 34.93 52.44 -15.95
C LEU A 3 33.87 52.25 -14.86
N LEU A 4 33.45 53.36 -14.20
CA LEU A 4 32.42 53.34 -13.16
C LEU A 4 31.02 53.11 -13.75
N ALA A 5 30.75 53.64 -14.97
CA ALA A 5 29.50 53.44 -15.66
C ALA A 5 29.32 51.99 -16.16
N LEU A 6 30.41 51.28 -16.49
CA LEU A 6 30.38 49.91 -16.96
C LEU A 6 30.07 48.89 -15.82
N VAL A 7 30.45 49.21 -14.57
CA VAL A 7 30.17 48.37 -13.39
C VAL A 7 28.70 48.47 -12.97
N CYS A 8 28.03 49.62 -13.21
CA CYS A 8 26.62 49.79 -12.89
C CYS A 8 25.67 49.04 -13.85
N LEU A 9 26.11 48.67 -15.05
CA LEU A 9 25.32 47.90 -16.03
C LEU A 9 25.35 46.38 -15.76
N GLY A 10 26.30 45.91 -14.94
CA GLY A 10 26.41 44.47 -14.56
C GLY A 10 25.55 44.03 -13.40
N LEU A 11 24.86 44.94 -12.70
CA LEU A 11 24.06 44.60 -11.49
C LEU A 11 22.56 44.50 -11.74
N GLN A 12 22.12 44.56 -12.98
CA GLN A 12 20.68 44.37 -13.31
C GLN A 12 20.27 42.93 -13.64
N SER A 13 21.12 41.93 -13.37
CA SER A 13 20.85 40.51 -13.72
C SER A 13 20.01 39.76 -12.70
N CYS A 14 19.35 40.42 -11.74
CA CYS A 14 18.51 39.73 -10.72
C CYS A 14 17.07 40.27 -10.65
N LEU A 15 16.51 40.72 -11.77
CA LEU A 15 15.09 41.11 -11.86
C LEU A 15 14.39 40.32 -12.97
N PHE A 16 14.70 38.98 -13.06
CA PHE A 16 13.72 38.06 -13.62
C PHE A 16 12.74 37.76 -12.49
N GLN A 17 11.58 38.41 -12.49
CA GLN A 17 10.41 37.85 -11.86
C GLN A 17 10.16 36.55 -12.62
N GLU A 18 10.47 35.41 -12.00
CA GLU A 18 9.87 34.13 -12.39
C GLU A 18 8.38 34.37 -12.25
N GLU A 19 7.67 34.40 -13.37
CA GLU A 19 6.21 34.26 -13.34
C GLU A 19 5.95 32.91 -12.69
N ASP A 20 5.42 32.93 -11.46
CA ASP A 20 4.97 31.75 -10.77
C ASP A 20 3.89 31.10 -11.66
N TYR A 21 4.25 30.04 -12.36
CA TYR A 21 3.33 29.24 -13.19
C TYR A 21 2.19 28.63 -12.36
N PHE A 22 2.22 28.81 -11.06
CA PHE A 22 1.24 28.28 -10.12
C PHE A 22 0.76 29.43 -9.22
N ASP A 23 -0.56 29.53 -9.06
CA ASP A 23 -1.23 30.53 -8.21
C ASP A 23 -0.86 30.40 -6.72
N ASP A 24 -0.16 29.32 -6.31
CA ASP A 24 0.21 29.07 -4.91
C ASP A 24 1.63 28.48 -4.79
N SER A 25 2.28 28.73 -3.65
CA SER A 25 3.63 28.23 -3.38
C SER A 25 3.63 26.69 -3.25
N SER A 26 4.76 26.05 -3.54
CA SER A 26 4.91 24.59 -3.38
C SER A 26 4.63 24.14 -1.95
N ALA A 27 4.98 24.93 -0.94
CA ALA A 27 4.71 24.64 0.47
C ALA A 27 3.21 24.69 0.80
N ASN A 28 2.49 25.68 0.27
CA ASN A 28 1.05 25.81 0.48
C ASN A 28 0.30 24.66 -0.20
N ARG A 29 0.67 24.30 -1.43
CA ARG A 29 0.11 23.15 -2.15
C ARG A 29 0.33 21.84 -1.37
N ALA A 30 1.53 21.62 -0.83
CA ALA A 30 1.83 20.44 -0.02
C ALA A 30 0.98 20.39 1.26
N THR A 31 0.83 21.54 1.95
CA THR A 31 -0.04 21.64 3.14
C THR A 31 -1.51 21.39 2.82
N ALA A 32 -2.01 21.94 1.71
CA ALA A 32 -3.37 21.74 1.25
C ALA A 32 -3.64 20.25 0.90
N ASP A 33 -2.67 19.58 0.27
CA ASP A 33 -2.80 18.16 -0.08
C ASP A 33 -2.77 17.25 1.15
N VAL A 34 -1.90 17.52 2.14
CA VAL A 34 -1.91 16.83 3.44
C VAL A 34 -3.27 16.95 4.10
N LYS A 35 -3.82 18.16 4.17
CA LYS A 35 -5.14 18.40 4.76
C LYS A 35 -6.24 17.65 4.01
N ARG A 36 -6.26 17.74 2.68
CA ARG A 36 -7.22 17.03 1.82
C ARG A 36 -7.16 15.51 2.03
N CYS A 37 -5.97 14.93 2.06
CA CYS A 37 -5.78 13.50 2.26
C CYS A 37 -6.20 13.05 3.67
N SER A 38 -5.91 13.85 4.71
CA SER A 38 -6.37 13.57 6.07
C SER A 38 -7.90 13.57 6.17
N GLU A 39 -8.55 14.61 5.61
CA GLU A 39 -10.01 14.72 5.56
C GLU A 39 -10.65 13.54 4.82
N LEU A 40 -10.07 13.09 3.70
CA LEU A 40 -10.57 11.93 2.95
C LEU A 40 -10.45 10.63 3.77
N LEU A 41 -9.32 10.39 4.46
CA LEU A 41 -9.15 9.21 5.31
C LEU A 41 -10.19 9.14 6.42
N GLU A 42 -10.51 10.27 7.05
CA GLU A 42 -11.46 10.37 8.15
C GLU A 42 -12.92 10.38 7.68
N ALA A 43 -13.19 10.80 6.45
CA ALA A 43 -14.55 10.94 5.90
C ALA A 43 -15.30 9.61 5.70
N ALA A 44 -14.60 8.45 5.66
CA ALA A 44 -15.24 7.16 5.47
C ALA A 44 -15.96 6.70 6.77
N PRO A 45 -17.30 6.73 6.84
CA PRO A 45 -18.03 6.53 8.09
C PRO A 45 -17.86 5.13 8.67
N ASN A 46 -17.67 4.13 7.82
CA ASN A 46 -17.46 2.73 8.22
C ASN A 46 -15.98 2.30 8.11
N GLY A 47 -15.08 3.24 7.77
CA GLY A 47 -13.66 2.99 7.54
C GLY A 47 -13.37 2.45 6.13
N TRP A 48 -12.25 1.78 5.98
CA TRP A 48 -11.66 1.34 4.73
C TRP A 48 -11.32 -0.14 4.74
N VAL A 49 -11.48 -0.81 3.61
CA VAL A 49 -10.80 -2.08 3.29
C VAL A 49 -9.48 -1.74 2.65
N MET A 50 -8.39 -2.16 3.27
CA MET A 50 -7.03 -1.92 2.81
C MET A 50 -6.45 -3.25 2.28
N GLU A 51 -6.34 -3.36 0.96
CA GLU A 51 -5.74 -4.49 0.26
C GLU A 51 -4.23 -4.29 0.26
N TYR A 52 -3.51 -4.98 1.13
CA TYR A 52 -2.08 -4.78 1.35
C TYR A 52 -1.28 -5.93 0.75
N TYR A 53 -0.56 -5.67 -0.34
CA TYR A 53 0.36 -6.61 -0.98
C TYR A 53 1.77 -6.45 -0.39
N VAL A 54 2.20 -7.47 0.34
CA VAL A 54 3.38 -7.45 1.22
C VAL A 54 4.56 -8.18 0.60
N GLY A 55 5.76 -7.80 1.04
CA GLY A 55 7.01 -8.42 0.67
C GLY A 55 7.62 -7.85 -0.61
N LYS A 56 8.91 -8.15 -0.81
CA LYS A 56 9.59 -7.79 -2.06
C LYS A 56 8.89 -8.50 -3.23
N ASP A 57 8.55 -7.74 -4.26
CA ASP A 57 7.81 -8.23 -5.43
C ASP A 57 6.47 -8.93 -5.05
N TYR A 58 5.87 -8.52 -3.91
CA TYR A 58 4.63 -9.08 -3.36
C TYR A 58 4.72 -10.56 -2.99
N SER A 59 5.91 -11.01 -2.58
CA SER A 59 6.22 -12.43 -2.32
C SER A 59 5.36 -13.07 -1.23
N LEU A 60 4.74 -12.29 -0.35
CA LEU A 60 3.81 -12.76 0.67
C LEU A 60 2.33 -12.69 0.23
N GLY A 61 2.06 -12.19 -1.00
CA GLY A 61 0.70 -11.99 -1.50
C GLY A 61 -0.03 -10.83 -0.84
N GLY A 62 -1.35 -10.83 -0.94
CA GLY A 62 -2.21 -9.77 -0.43
C GLY A 62 -2.93 -10.14 0.86
N ILE A 63 -2.99 -9.20 1.78
CA ILE A 63 -3.63 -9.33 3.09
C ILE A 63 -4.68 -8.23 3.24
N THR A 64 -5.82 -8.59 3.82
CA THR A 64 -6.86 -7.63 4.17
C THR A 64 -6.60 -7.01 5.53
N LEU A 65 -6.48 -5.69 5.55
CA LEU A 65 -6.57 -4.87 6.74
C LEU A 65 -7.86 -4.02 6.66
N LEU A 66 -8.55 -3.87 7.76
CA LEU A 66 -9.63 -2.89 7.90
C LEU A 66 -9.13 -1.76 8.76
N CYS A 67 -9.41 -0.52 8.40
CA CYS A 67 -8.96 0.63 9.17
C CYS A 67 -10.00 1.76 9.17
N LYS A 68 -10.14 2.43 10.32
CA LYS A 68 -10.93 3.63 10.50
C LYS A 68 -10.07 4.69 11.16
N PHE A 69 -9.99 5.84 10.52
CA PHE A 69 -9.20 6.99 10.96
C PHE A 69 -10.11 7.98 11.69
N ASP A 70 -9.62 8.53 12.80
CA ASP A 70 -10.34 9.49 13.63
C ASP A 70 -9.34 10.25 14.52
N ASP A 71 -9.21 11.54 14.34
CA ASP A 71 -8.38 12.47 15.13
C ASP A 71 -6.99 11.89 15.51
N GLN A 72 -6.14 11.65 14.53
CA GLN A 72 -4.79 11.09 14.67
C GLN A 72 -4.73 9.64 15.18
N ARG A 73 -5.88 8.99 15.39
CA ARG A 73 -5.96 7.58 15.72
C ARG A 73 -6.48 6.76 14.55
N VAL A 74 -5.92 5.57 14.40
CA VAL A 74 -6.44 4.56 13.51
C VAL A 74 -6.81 3.32 14.32
N THR A 75 -8.05 2.86 14.16
CA THR A 75 -8.48 1.53 14.63
C THR A 75 -8.40 0.57 13.48
N MET A 76 -7.76 -0.58 13.69
CA MET A 76 -7.51 -1.59 12.67
C MET A 76 -7.99 -2.97 13.10
N ALA A 77 -8.39 -3.78 12.11
CA ALA A 77 -8.62 -5.21 12.22
C ALA A 77 -8.02 -5.92 11.01
N SER A 78 -7.80 -7.24 11.07
CA SER A 78 -7.19 -7.98 9.98
C SER A 78 -7.57 -9.46 9.98
N GLN A 79 -7.49 -10.10 8.81
CA GLN A 79 -7.63 -11.55 8.67
C GLN A 79 -6.52 -12.36 9.39
N ILE A 80 -5.37 -11.73 9.70
CA ILE A 80 -4.28 -12.39 10.45
C ILE A 80 -4.52 -12.42 11.96
N ALA A 81 -5.60 -11.80 12.44
CA ALA A 81 -6.02 -11.76 13.83
C ALA A 81 -7.43 -12.37 14.01
N GLY A 82 -7.94 -12.37 15.23
CA GLY A 82 -9.33 -12.75 15.48
C GLY A 82 -10.31 -11.80 14.77
N ALA A 83 -11.39 -12.32 14.19
CA ALA A 83 -12.35 -11.51 13.42
C ALA A 83 -13.04 -10.40 14.23
N ASP A 84 -13.00 -10.46 15.55
CA ASP A 84 -13.51 -9.46 16.50
C ASP A 84 -12.40 -8.69 17.22
N GLU A 85 -11.14 -8.96 16.88
CA GLU A 85 -10.01 -8.26 17.46
C GLU A 85 -9.74 -6.95 16.73
N THR A 86 -9.55 -5.87 17.48
CA THR A 86 -9.16 -4.56 16.95
C THR A 86 -7.97 -4.00 17.71
N VAL A 87 -7.11 -3.28 16.99
CA VAL A 87 -5.94 -2.59 17.55
C VAL A 87 -5.99 -1.13 17.17
N SER A 88 -5.78 -0.24 18.13
CA SER A 88 -5.70 1.21 17.87
C SER A 88 -4.28 1.72 18.07
N SER A 89 -3.86 2.59 17.16
CA SER A 89 -2.55 3.23 17.18
C SER A 89 -2.65 4.68 16.71
N LEU A 90 -1.55 5.44 16.78
CA LEU A 90 -1.48 6.77 16.18
C LEU A 90 -1.08 6.67 14.71
N TYR A 91 -1.60 7.58 13.92
CA TYR A 91 -1.18 7.80 12.53
C TYR A 91 -0.97 9.30 12.28
N SER A 92 -0.27 9.61 11.21
CA SER A 92 -0.20 10.98 10.68
C SER A 92 -0.23 10.99 9.15
N VAL A 93 -0.76 12.09 8.60
CA VAL A 93 -0.56 12.45 7.22
C VAL A 93 0.44 13.60 7.18
N LYS A 94 1.57 13.43 6.49
CA LYS A 94 2.68 14.39 6.49
C LYS A 94 3.20 14.64 5.08
N SER A 95 3.79 15.81 4.87
CA SER A 95 4.52 16.13 3.64
C SER A 95 6.01 15.90 3.84
N GLU A 96 6.60 15.02 3.04
CA GLU A 96 8.06 14.87 2.91
C GLU A 96 8.43 15.18 1.45
N GLN A 97 8.80 14.17 0.64
CA GLN A 97 8.96 14.31 -0.81
C GLN A 97 7.61 14.24 -1.55
N ALA A 98 6.58 13.70 -0.88
CA ALA A 98 5.19 13.60 -1.30
C ALA A 98 4.30 13.57 -0.05
N THR A 99 2.97 13.60 -0.24
CA THR A 99 2.02 13.37 0.85
C THR A 99 2.06 11.90 1.25
N MET A 100 2.23 11.64 2.55
CA MET A 100 2.45 10.32 3.11
C MET A 100 1.50 10.02 4.25
N LEU A 101 1.00 8.78 4.29
CA LEU A 101 0.37 8.16 5.45
C LEU A 101 1.43 7.40 6.25
N SER A 102 1.53 7.67 7.57
CA SER A 102 2.45 7.00 8.48
C SER A 102 1.68 6.40 9.66
N PHE A 103 1.96 5.15 10.01
CA PHE A 103 1.50 4.52 11.25
C PHE A 103 2.57 4.74 12.31
N ASP A 104 2.37 5.76 13.18
CA ASP A 104 3.43 6.35 14.02
C ASP A 104 3.72 5.56 15.29
N THR A 105 2.73 4.86 15.84
CA THR A 105 2.94 3.99 17.00
C THR A 105 2.71 2.54 16.65
N TYR A 106 3.36 1.66 17.41
CA TYR A 106 3.35 0.22 17.11
C TYR A 106 1.92 -0.33 17.06
N ASN A 107 1.59 -0.91 15.91
CA ASN A 107 0.37 -1.67 15.65
C ASN A 107 0.81 -2.97 14.98
N TYR A 108 0.69 -4.09 15.66
CA TYR A 108 1.22 -5.34 15.16
C TYR A 108 0.58 -5.78 13.84
N LEU A 109 -0.64 -5.36 13.53
CA LEU A 109 -1.33 -5.74 12.29
C LEU A 109 -0.62 -5.20 11.03
N VAL A 110 0.02 -4.05 11.12
CA VAL A 110 0.77 -3.45 10.01
C VAL A 110 2.27 -3.56 10.20
N HIS A 111 2.79 -3.39 11.43
CA HIS A 111 4.22 -3.42 11.71
C HIS A 111 4.81 -4.83 11.71
N TYR A 112 3.98 -5.88 11.88
CA TYR A 112 4.42 -7.28 11.86
C TYR A 112 5.33 -7.60 10.67
N PHE A 113 4.98 -7.11 9.49
CA PHE A 113 5.73 -7.38 8.25
C PHE A 113 7.01 -6.54 8.11
N GLY A 114 7.10 -5.41 8.81
CA GLY A 114 8.25 -4.50 8.79
C GLY A 114 9.24 -4.69 9.94
N GLN A 115 8.84 -5.44 10.97
CA GLN A 115 9.70 -5.68 12.14
C GLN A 115 10.71 -6.80 11.89
N PRO A 116 11.86 -6.83 12.60
CA PRO A 116 12.82 -7.90 12.50
C PRO A 116 12.22 -9.25 12.88
N GLN A 117 12.35 -10.26 12.01
CA GLN A 117 11.85 -11.62 12.20
C GLN A 117 13.00 -12.62 12.51
N GLY A 118 14.22 -12.13 12.70
CA GLY A 118 15.40 -12.98 12.92
C GLY A 118 15.69 -13.89 11.72
N SER A 119 15.98 -15.16 12.00
CA SER A 119 16.32 -16.15 10.97
C SER A 119 15.13 -16.63 10.12
N MET A 120 13.92 -16.15 10.37
CA MET A 120 12.72 -16.54 9.61
C MET A 120 12.48 -15.68 8.37
N ALA A 121 13.27 -14.61 8.15
CA ALA A 121 13.12 -13.71 7.03
C ALA A 121 14.25 -13.90 6.00
N ASP A 122 13.87 -13.94 4.72
CA ASP A 122 14.83 -13.97 3.59
C ASP A 122 15.42 -12.58 3.27
N ASP A 123 14.95 -11.52 3.93
CA ASP A 123 15.45 -10.15 3.77
C ASP A 123 16.79 -9.99 4.51
N PRO A 124 17.81 -9.34 3.91
CA PRO A 124 19.06 -8.98 4.58
C PRO A 124 18.89 -8.17 5.87
N ASN A 125 17.78 -7.46 6.03
CA ASN A 125 17.42 -6.74 7.26
C ASN A 125 16.63 -7.61 8.25
N GLY A 126 16.38 -8.87 7.94
CA GLY A 126 15.62 -9.79 8.78
C GLY A 126 14.13 -9.45 8.92
N THR A 127 13.52 -8.76 7.94
CA THR A 127 12.09 -8.41 7.93
C THR A 127 11.35 -9.20 6.84
N LEU A 128 10.01 -9.18 6.89
CA LEU A 128 9.16 -9.74 5.84
C LEU A 128 8.93 -8.75 4.66
N GLY A 129 9.65 -7.62 4.63
CA GLY A 129 9.57 -6.64 3.56
C GLY A 129 8.28 -5.82 3.56
N GLY A 130 7.67 -5.60 4.72
CA GLY A 130 6.47 -4.77 4.87
C GLY A 130 6.80 -3.32 5.18
N ASP A 131 6.00 -2.42 4.63
CA ASP A 131 6.02 -0.99 4.91
C ASP A 131 4.96 -0.60 5.95
N TYR A 132 5.21 0.45 6.70
CA TYR A 132 4.25 1.12 7.59
C TYR A 132 4.24 2.64 7.39
N GLU A 133 5.00 3.13 6.41
CA GLU A 133 4.95 4.49 5.85
C GLU A 133 4.69 4.38 4.35
N PHE A 134 3.71 5.14 3.86
CA PHE A 134 3.21 5.00 2.49
C PHE A 134 3.03 6.35 1.82
N VAL A 135 3.53 6.49 0.60
CA VAL A 135 3.21 7.62 -0.28
C VAL A 135 1.77 7.46 -0.76
N ILE A 136 0.96 8.49 -0.61
CA ILE A 136 -0.38 8.57 -1.18
C ILE A 136 -0.22 8.98 -2.65
N SER A 137 -0.46 8.04 -3.56
CA SER A 137 -0.30 8.27 -5.00
C SER A 137 -1.58 8.78 -5.66
N ASP A 138 -2.74 8.40 -5.13
CA ASP A 138 -4.05 8.92 -5.51
C ASP A 138 -5.02 8.82 -4.34
N ALA A 139 -5.97 9.78 -4.22
CA ALA A 139 -6.95 9.78 -3.16
C ALA A 139 -8.28 10.42 -3.60
N THR A 140 -9.33 9.62 -3.52
CA THR A 140 -10.73 9.98 -3.72
C THR A 140 -11.58 9.54 -2.53
N ALA A 141 -12.86 9.90 -2.50
CA ALA A 141 -13.77 9.57 -1.41
C ALA A 141 -14.06 8.06 -1.25
N ASP A 142 -13.88 7.28 -2.30
CA ASP A 142 -14.18 5.84 -2.35
C ASP A 142 -12.93 4.97 -2.55
N ARG A 143 -11.79 5.58 -2.95
CA ARG A 143 -10.56 4.85 -3.26
C ARG A 143 -9.31 5.68 -2.96
N ILE A 144 -8.34 5.06 -2.28
CA ILE A 144 -7.01 5.64 -2.04
C ILE A 144 -5.96 4.61 -2.47
N GLU A 145 -4.96 5.05 -3.25
CA GLU A 145 -3.83 4.22 -3.64
C GLU A 145 -2.57 4.66 -2.90
N LEU A 146 -1.89 3.68 -2.30
CA LEU A 146 -0.69 3.90 -1.52
C LEU A 146 0.45 3.05 -2.05
N LYS A 147 1.68 3.59 -1.92
CA LYS A 147 2.92 2.89 -2.22
C LYS A 147 3.86 2.96 -1.03
N GLY A 148 4.34 1.81 -0.59
CA GLY A 148 5.30 1.71 0.50
C GLY A 148 6.58 2.50 0.25
N LYS A 149 7.06 3.18 1.27
CA LYS A 149 8.23 4.06 1.20
C LYS A 149 9.53 3.31 1.03
N LYS A 150 9.71 2.19 1.73
CA LYS A 150 10.95 1.42 1.77
C LYS A 150 10.97 0.27 0.77
N TYR A 151 9.95 -0.55 0.76
CA TYR A 151 9.88 -1.76 -0.06
C TYR A 151 8.98 -1.62 -1.29
N GLY A 152 8.23 -0.52 -1.39
CA GLY A 152 7.33 -0.24 -2.50
C GLY A 152 6.07 -1.10 -2.49
N ASN A 153 5.67 -1.61 -1.34
CA ASN A 153 4.45 -2.40 -1.19
C ASN A 153 3.25 -1.66 -1.77
N ARG A 154 2.40 -2.38 -2.49
CA ARG A 154 1.19 -1.81 -3.07
C ARG A 154 0.03 -1.96 -2.12
N ILE A 155 -0.71 -0.87 -1.93
CA ILE A 155 -1.96 -0.85 -1.17
C ILE A 155 -3.04 -0.16 -1.98
N VAL A 156 -4.21 -0.74 -1.95
CA VAL A 156 -5.45 -0.12 -2.42
C VAL A 156 -6.43 -0.10 -1.27
N MET A 157 -6.88 1.09 -0.89
CA MET A 157 -7.95 1.26 0.08
C MET A 157 -9.25 1.53 -0.66
N LYS A 158 -10.32 0.87 -0.23
CA LYS A 158 -11.69 1.05 -0.72
C LYS A 158 -12.59 1.38 0.45
N ALA A 159 -13.50 2.34 0.30
CA ALA A 159 -14.45 2.66 1.37
C ALA A 159 -15.24 1.42 1.77
N PHE A 160 -15.31 1.16 3.08
CA PHE A 160 -16.01 -0.01 3.59
C PHE A 160 -17.53 0.15 3.49
N SER A 161 -18.22 -0.86 2.97
CA SER A 161 -19.66 -0.83 2.78
C SER A 161 -20.43 -0.81 4.13
N ALA A 162 -21.59 -0.16 4.12
CA ALA A 162 -22.46 -0.03 5.31
C ALA A 162 -23.35 -1.26 5.56
N ASP A 163 -23.39 -2.20 4.63
CA ASP A 163 -24.31 -3.36 4.67
C ASP A 163 -23.80 -4.52 5.56
N GLN A 164 -22.61 -4.38 6.12
CA GLN A 164 -21.95 -5.40 6.93
C GLN A 164 -21.03 -4.81 7.99
N THR A 165 -20.70 -5.61 9.00
CA THR A 165 -19.71 -5.26 10.02
C THR A 165 -18.32 -5.79 9.64
N TRP A 166 -17.25 -5.22 10.22
CA TRP A 166 -15.89 -5.73 10.08
C TRP A 166 -15.77 -7.20 10.45
N LYS A 167 -16.41 -7.60 11.57
CA LYS A 167 -16.42 -9.00 12.00
C LYS A 167 -17.04 -9.92 10.95
N GLN A 168 -18.19 -9.56 10.39
CA GLN A 168 -18.84 -10.34 9.34
C GLN A 168 -17.95 -10.46 8.09
N TYR A 169 -17.31 -9.36 7.68
CA TYR A 169 -16.42 -9.33 6.54
C TYR A 169 -15.21 -10.25 6.76
N LEU A 170 -14.48 -10.11 7.87
CA LEU A 170 -13.31 -10.94 8.18
C LEU A 170 -13.68 -12.43 8.40
N THR A 171 -14.85 -12.72 8.99
CA THR A 171 -15.34 -14.08 9.12
C THR A 171 -15.58 -14.73 7.76
N ARG A 172 -16.11 -13.97 6.78
CA ARG A 172 -16.29 -14.50 5.41
C ARG A 172 -14.97 -14.72 4.69
N ILE A 173 -14.00 -13.78 4.82
CA ILE A 173 -12.65 -13.98 4.26
C ILE A 173 -12.04 -15.25 4.81
N LYS A 174 -12.07 -15.44 6.13
CA LYS A 174 -11.52 -16.63 6.78
C LYS A 174 -12.20 -17.89 6.29
N LYS A 175 -13.53 -17.88 6.12
CA LYS A 175 -14.26 -19.02 5.57
C LYS A 175 -13.81 -19.34 4.15
N VAL A 176 -13.64 -18.35 3.26
CA VAL A 176 -13.14 -18.57 1.90
C VAL A 176 -11.72 -19.14 1.93
N GLU A 177 -10.86 -18.66 2.83
CA GLU A 177 -9.51 -19.18 3.04
C GLU A 177 -9.51 -20.62 3.53
N ASP A 178 -10.37 -20.96 4.51
CA ASP A 178 -10.52 -22.30 5.06
C ASP A 178 -11.13 -23.28 4.02
N ASP A 179 -12.06 -22.81 3.18
CA ASP A 179 -12.66 -23.60 2.09
C ASP A 179 -11.67 -23.84 0.93
N ALA A 180 -10.68 -22.97 0.75
CA ALA A 180 -9.67 -23.06 -0.30
C ALA A 180 -8.49 -23.96 0.12
N PHE A 181 -8.76 -25.20 0.50
CA PHE A 181 -7.76 -26.12 1.07
C PHE A 181 -6.86 -26.82 0.04
N PHE A 182 -7.14 -26.70 -1.26
CA PHE A 182 -6.29 -27.25 -2.30
C PHE A 182 -5.02 -26.40 -2.47
N TYR A 183 -3.88 -27.09 -2.60
CA TYR A 183 -2.57 -26.47 -2.79
C TYR A 183 -1.98 -26.72 -4.19
N GLU A 184 -2.56 -27.67 -4.93
CA GLU A 184 -2.07 -28.09 -6.24
C GLU A 184 -3.23 -28.13 -7.24
N TYR A 185 -2.99 -27.57 -8.44
CA TYR A 185 -3.98 -27.45 -9.50
C TYR A 185 -3.33 -27.79 -10.84
N ASP A 186 -3.99 -28.63 -11.63
CA ASP A 186 -3.66 -28.83 -13.04
C ASP A 186 -4.17 -27.65 -13.87
N LEU A 187 -3.32 -27.11 -14.72
CA LEU A 187 -3.71 -26.16 -15.74
C LEU A 187 -4.01 -26.90 -17.04
N ARG A 188 -5.22 -26.73 -17.58
CA ARG A 188 -5.66 -27.37 -18.82
C ARG A 188 -6.25 -26.33 -19.77
N MET A 189 -5.85 -26.39 -21.04
CA MET A 189 -6.42 -25.61 -22.13
C MET A 189 -7.05 -26.57 -23.14
N ASP A 190 -8.33 -26.38 -23.43
CA ASP A 190 -9.10 -27.31 -24.30
C ASP A 190 -8.99 -28.79 -23.87
N GLY A 191 -8.93 -29.04 -22.56
CA GLY A 191 -8.79 -30.37 -21.97
C GLY A 191 -7.37 -30.94 -21.95
N LEU A 192 -6.41 -30.31 -22.63
CA LEU A 192 -5.00 -30.72 -22.63
C LEU A 192 -4.27 -30.12 -21.43
N TYR A 193 -3.44 -30.92 -20.79
CA TYR A 193 -2.56 -30.46 -19.71
C TYR A 193 -1.53 -29.48 -20.27
N THR A 194 -1.50 -28.27 -19.70
CA THR A 194 -0.60 -27.20 -20.12
C THR A 194 0.34 -26.73 -19.03
N GLY A 195 0.14 -27.21 -17.81
CA GLY A 195 0.99 -26.84 -16.68
C GLY A 195 0.36 -27.14 -15.33
N GLN A 196 1.00 -26.61 -14.30
CA GLN A 196 0.63 -26.82 -12.90
C GLN A 196 0.67 -25.47 -12.15
N MET A 197 -0.18 -25.34 -11.16
CA MET A 197 -0.19 -24.21 -10.25
C MET A 197 -0.12 -24.73 -8.81
N LEU A 198 0.92 -24.33 -8.09
CA LEU A 198 1.14 -24.65 -6.69
C LEU A 198 0.82 -23.42 -5.83
N ARG A 199 -0.02 -23.57 -4.83
CA ARG A 199 -0.31 -22.54 -3.85
C ARG A 199 0.72 -22.59 -2.72
N SER A 200 1.32 -21.44 -2.41
CA SER A 200 2.17 -21.21 -1.24
C SER A 200 1.70 -19.96 -0.52
N ASN A 201 1.07 -20.13 0.64
CA ASN A 201 0.40 -19.04 1.38
C ASN A 201 -0.57 -18.24 0.47
N TYR A 202 -0.27 -16.98 0.17
CA TYR A 202 -1.05 -16.08 -0.70
C TYR A 202 -0.37 -15.83 -2.05
N THR A 203 0.41 -16.81 -2.52
CA THR A 203 1.01 -16.79 -3.86
C THR A 203 0.77 -18.11 -4.59
N PHE A 204 0.67 -18.03 -5.91
CA PHE A 204 0.70 -19.20 -6.78
C PHE A 204 2.04 -19.25 -7.52
N ILE A 205 2.68 -20.42 -7.51
CA ILE A 205 3.80 -20.73 -8.39
C ILE A 205 3.21 -21.44 -9.60
N VAL A 206 3.12 -20.74 -10.72
CA VAL A 206 2.55 -21.22 -11.97
C VAL A 206 3.68 -21.72 -12.86
N THR A 207 3.70 -23.03 -13.15
CA THR A 207 4.62 -23.66 -14.09
C THR A 207 3.84 -24.06 -15.33
N TYR A 208 4.25 -23.61 -16.50
CA TYR A 208 3.57 -23.89 -17.76
C TYR A 208 4.55 -24.11 -18.92
N TYR A 209 4.06 -24.75 -19.97
CA TYR A 209 4.80 -25.02 -21.19
C TYR A 209 4.35 -24.05 -22.29
N ASP A 210 5.29 -23.47 -23.02
CA ASP A 210 4.99 -22.70 -24.23
C ASP A 210 4.74 -23.63 -25.45
N GLU A 211 4.43 -23.02 -26.58
CA GLU A 211 4.11 -23.73 -27.84
C GLU A 211 5.26 -24.63 -28.36
N VAL A 212 6.50 -24.35 -27.93
CA VAL A 212 7.69 -25.14 -28.30
C VAL A 212 8.11 -26.13 -27.21
N GLY A 213 7.30 -26.26 -26.14
CA GLY A 213 7.55 -27.19 -25.05
C GLY A 213 8.55 -26.70 -24.01
N LYS A 214 8.94 -25.41 -24.03
CA LYS A 214 9.83 -24.84 -23.04
C LYS A 214 9.06 -24.55 -21.75
N VAL A 215 9.65 -24.90 -20.61
CA VAL A 215 9.09 -24.66 -19.29
C VAL A 215 9.29 -23.22 -18.87
N HIS A 216 8.22 -22.61 -18.39
CA HIS A 216 8.20 -21.29 -17.75
C HIS A 216 7.64 -21.39 -16.35
N GLN A 217 8.15 -20.55 -15.43
CA GLN A 217 7.64 -20.45 -14.08
C GLN A 217 7.40 -18.98 -13.73
N LYS A 218 6.27 -18.69 -13.08
CA LYS A 218 5.89 -17.35 -12.63
C LYS A 218 5.25 -17.42 -11.25
N THR A 219 5.70 -16.57 -10.33
CA THR A 219 4.99 -16.35 -9.05
C THR A 219 3.91 -15.29 -9.24
N VAL A 220 2.70 -15.58 -8.82
CA VAL A 220 1.53 -14.71 -8.93
C VAL A 220 0.96 -14.47 -7.53
N PRO A 221 1.08 -13.25 -6.98
CA PRO A 221 0.44 -12.93 -5.71
C PRO A 221 -1.08 -12.87 -5.87
N PHE A 222 -1.80 -13.31 -4.85
CA PHE A 222 -3.26 -13.19 -4.77
C PHE A 222 -3.68 -12.82 -3.35
N MET A 223 -4.95 -12.49 -3.16
CA MET A 223 -5.57 -12.34 -1.84
C MET A 223 -6.97 -12.94 -1.85
N PHE A 224 -7.44 -13.30 -0.66
CA PHE A 224 -8.85 -13.69 -0.49
C PHE A 224 -9.71 -12.44 -0.33
N THR A 225 -10.82 -12.41 -1.04
CA THR A 225 -11.84 -11.36 -0.97
C THR A 225 -13.23 -11.99 -0.79
N THR A 226 -14.19 -11.18 -0.38
CA THR A 226 -15.61 -11.60 -0.24
C THR A 226 -16.47 -10.99 -1.33
#